data_66c2f6de57f8e0ab78bc1f0dcedb5751
#
_entry.id   66c2f6de57f8e0ab78bc1f0dcedb5751
#
_cell.length_a   1.000
_cell.length_b   1.000
_cell.length_c   1.000
_cell.angle_alpha   90.00
_cell.angle_beta   90.00
_cell.angle_gamma   90.00
#
_symmetry.space_group_name_H-M   'P 1'
#
loop_
_entity.id
_entity.type
_entity.pdbx_description
1 polymer ?
#
loop_
_entity_poly.entity_id
_entity_poly.type
_entity_poly.pdbx_seq_one_letter_code
_entity_poly.pdbx_strand_id
1 'polypeptide(L)'
;MKNQKKCRKGIYRLALLLTVLCSAVGGYAQTQDDLKLVDPGGFKLCNGDAVNGQKLTVYNQCVHEGFKKGTFKVDWGDGSAVEEWGTEETMEHVYREFKVFKLKFSWTSSDGSKVLEKNYDVLRLNKPDVALKVNEKGTCYGMESEIKIIDYDKQTSGTVYVVNFGDGRDTTLTQAEMMKTMGSVKHTFQTDNCPITVELEARNECSDYMLPLQTTVTTAVVIPPEAAFDFVAPGCTGYPVQVINRTIEGRDVYCNTIAEYIWKFGDKPSVFEKYPQVIFDTPGEYEVRLIASTGGLECSNDTIVKVISVIQSPEVGFTVDRDTVCSGESVVFTDHSKGENPQYYWNVTGRQTNDFVFINGTSEKSENPVIQFNGYGEYVVALTLTNECPQNVKDTTII
;
A
#
# COMPACT_ATOMS: atom_id res chain seq x y z
N MET A 1 -4.87 -51.11 12.27
CA MET A 1 -6.20 -51.04 12.78
C MET A 1 -6.38 -51.92 14.04
N LYS A 2 -5.74 -51.60 15.19
CA LYS A 2 -5.94 -52.36 16.45
C LYS A 2 -5.66 -51.55 17.74
N ASN A 3 -5.60 -50.20 17.67
CA ASN A 3 -5.27 -49.37 18.87
C ASN A 3 -6.25 -48.27 19.24
N GLN A 4 -7.43 -48.18 18.62
CA GLN A 4 -8.45 -47.17 18.97
C GLN A 4 -9.57 -47.66 19.94
N LYS A 5 -9.53 -48.89 20.40
CA LYS A 5 -10.60 -49.41 21.29
C LYS A 5 -10.25 -49.37 22.79
N LYS A 6 -9.08 -48.90 23.20
CA LYS A 6 -8.70 -48.91 24.63
C LYS A 6 -8.86 -47.58 25.37
N CYS A 7 -9.10 -46.48 24.70
CA CYS A 7 -9.21 -45.16 25.35
C CYS A 7 -10.63 -44.81 25.84
N ARG A 8 -11.67 -45.48 25.33
CA ARG A 8 -13.06 -45.18 25.71
C ARG A 8 -13.54 -45.83 27.04
N LYS A 9 -12.80 -46.77 27.61
CA LYS A 9 -13.15 -47.39 28.90
C LYS A 9 -12.52 -46.76 30.13
N GLY A 10 -11.59 -45.85 29.98
CA GLY A 10 -10.86 -45.20 31.10
C GLY A 10 -11.61 -43.96 31.67
N ILE A 11 -12.41 -43.30 30.85
CA ILE A 11 -13.11 -42.06 31.27
C ILE A 11 -14.32 -42.31 32.13
N TYR A 12 -15.02 -43.45 31.94
CA TYR A 12 -16.15 -43.81 32.78
C TYR A 12 -15.78 -44.29 34.20
N ARG A 13 -14.53 -44.64 34.46
CA ARG A 13 -14.08 -45.04 35.81
C ARG A 13 -13.57 -43.89 36.68
N LEU A 14 -13.24 -42.71 36.07
CA LEU A 14 -12.79 -41.55 36.84
C LEU A 14 -13.99 -40.73 37.39
N ALA A 15 -15.12 -40.75 36.69
CA ALA A 15 -16.37 -40.12 37.19
C ALA A 15 -16.98 -40.83 38.40
N LEU A 16 -16.70 -42.12 38.59
CA LEU A 16 -17.23 -42.90 39.71
C LEU A 16 -16.35 -42.85 40.98
N LEU A 17 -15.11 -42.37 40.93
CA LEU A 17 -14.20 -42.31 42.06
C LEU A 17 -14.18 -40.96 42.79
N LEU A 18 -14.85 -39.91 42.26
CA LEU A 18 -15.02 -38.63 42.93
C LEU A 18 -16.28 -38.53 43.82
N THR A 19 -17.10 -39.60 43.85
CA THR A 19 -18.34 -39.65 44.65
C THR A 19 -18.13 -40.13 46.09
N VAL A 20 -16.91 -40.43 46.55
CA VAL A 20 -16.68 -41.04 47.87
C VAL A 20 -16.04 -40.11 48.91
N LEU A 21 -15.79 -38.86 48.63
CA LEU A 21 -15.13 -37.96 49.58
C LEU A 21 -15.98 -36.85 50.19
N CYS A 22 -17.32 -36.94 50.11
CA CYS A 22 -18.22 -35.98 50.75
C CYS A 22 -19.12 -36.57 51.86
N SER A 23 -18.81 -37.77 52.39
CA SER A 23 -19.55 -38.35 53.50
C SER A 23 -18.68 -38.47 54.74
N ALA A 24 -18.63 -37.44 55.50
CA ALA A 24 -18.53 -37.36 56.97
C ALA A 24 -18.02 -35.96 57.39
N VAL A 25 -18.95 -35.08 57.79
CA VAL A 25 -18.85 -34.27 59.00
C VAL A 25 -20.19 -33.56 59.16
N GLY A 26 -20.83 -33.77 60.31
CA GLY A 26 -22.13 -33.20 60.62
C GLY A 26 -22.09 -31.69 60.74
N GLY A 27 -23.19 -31.05 60.36
CA GLY A 27 -23.55 -29.73 60.92
C GLY A 27 -23.10 -28.49 60.14
N TYR A 28 -22.67 -28.59 58.84
CA TYR A 28 -22.42 -27.36 58.06
C TYR A 28 -23.71 -26.79 57.46
N ALA A 29 -23.93 -25.50 57.62
CA ALA A 29 -25.02 -24.80 56.98
C ALA A 29 -24.84 -24.83 55.45
N GLN A 30 -25.86 -25.23 54.70
CA GLN A 30 -25.87 -25.18 53.23
C GLN A 30 -25.55 -23.79 52.75
N THR A 31 -24.62 -23.68 51.84
CA THR A 31 -24.16 -22.43 51.23
C THR A 31 -24.45 -22.43 49.74
N GLN A 32 -24.32 -21.31 49.08
CA GLN A 32 -24.43 -21.20 47.61
C GLN A 32 -23.41 -22.08 46.90
N ASP A 33 -22.24 -22.30 47.49
CA ASP A 33 -21.15 -23.12 46.89
C ASP A 33 -21.48 -24.60 46.90
N ASP A 34 -22.42 -25.04 47.76
CA ASP A 34 -22.91 -26.43 47.80
C ASP A 34 -23.88 -26.74 46.65
N LEU A 35 -24.47 -25.67 46.02
CA LEU A 35 -25.28 -25.85 44.83
C LEU A 35 -24.36 -26.21 43.64
N LYS A 36 -24.54 -27.40 43.11
CA LYS A 36 -23.68 -27.90 42.04
C LYS A 36 -24.49 -28.55 40.90
N LEU A 37 -24.53 -27.85 39.78
CA LEU A 37 -25.01 -28.35 38.50
C LEU A 37 -23.79 -28.64 37.63
N VAL A 38 -23.83 -29.75 36.90
CA VAL A 38 -22.71 -30.18 36.06
C VAL A 38 -23.22 -30.55 34.67
N ASP A 39 -22.54 -30.07 33.67
CA ASP A 39 -22.62 -30.54 32.30
C ASP A 39 -21.23 -31.10 31.91
N PRO A 40 -21.16 -32.31 31.35
CA PRO A 40 -19.87 -32.89 30.87
C PRO A 40 -19.16 -32.08 29.81
N GLY A 41 -19.91 -31.26 29.05
CA GLY A 41 -19.38 -30.34 28.03
C GLY A 41 -18.90 -28.99 28.58
N GLY A 42 -19.07 -28.73 29.91
CA GLY A 42 -18.69 -27.45 30.53
C GLY A 42 -19.60 -26.31 30.12
N PHE A 43 -20.87 -26.60 29.83
CA PHE A 43 -21.91 -25.66 29.39
C PHE A 43 -21.58 -25.01 28.02
N LYS A 44 -20.87 -25.75 27.14
CA LYS A 44 -20.54 -25.35 25.78
C LYS A 44 -21.31 -26.13 24.74
N LEU A 45 -22.05 -25.44 23.90
CA LEU A 45 -22.87 -25.95 22.84
C LEU A 45 -22.37 -25.47 21.48
N CYS A 46 -21.48 -26.23 20.87
CA CYS A 46 -20.74 -25.87 19.65
C CYS A 46 -21.26 -26.53 18.37
N ASN A 47 -22.22 -27.47 18.48
CA ASN A 47 -22.75 -28.25 17.36
C ASN A 47 -24.22 -27.93 17.12
N GLY A 48 -24.73 -28.35 15.96
CA GLY A 48 -26.11 -28.14 15.57
C GLY A 48 -26.37 -26.76 14.95
N ASP A 49 -27.48 -26.68 14.24
CA ASP A 49 -27.94 -25.47 13.56
C ASP A 49 -28.95 -24.68 14.42
N ALA A 50 -29.30 -23.46 13.95
CA ALA A 50 -30.28 -22.62 14.64
C ALA A 50 -31.73 -23.20 14.58
N VAL A 51 -32.05 -24.07 13.63
CA VAL A 51 -33.40 -24.63 13.44
C VAL A 51 -33.66 -25.73 14.45
N ASN A 52 -32.76 -26.72 14.52
CA ASN A 52 -32.92 -27.86 15.42
C ASN A 52 -32.43 -27.53 16.84
N GLY A 53 -31.54 -26.53 16.96
CA GLY A 53 -30.90 -26.19 18.21
C GLY A 53 -29.87 -27.23 18.67
N GLN A 54 -29.41 -27.08 19.88
CA GLN A 54 -28.56 -28.07 20.54
C GLN A 54 -29.02 -28.32 21.96
N LYS A 55 -29.04 -29.58 22.32
CA LYS A 55 -29.48 -30.05 23.63
C LYS A 55 -28.35 -29.94 24.64
N LEU A 56 -28.62 -29.28 25.77
CA LEU A 56 -27.83 -29.32 27.00
C LEU A 56 -28.42 -30.39 27.91
N THR A 57 -27.57 -31.21 28.51
CA THR A 57 -27.96 -32.20 29.53
C THR A 57 -27.19 -31.87 30.81
N VAL A 58 -27.92 -31.56 31.86
CA VAL A 58 -27.32 -31.18 33.15
C VAL A 58 -27.63 -32.22 34.24
N TYR A 59 -26.70 -32.36 35.15
CA TYR A 59 -26.74 -33.27 36.28
C TYR A 59 -26.76 -32.50 37.59
N ASN A 60 -27.74 -32.83 38.46
CA ASN A 60 -27.75 -32.26 39.81
C ASN A 60 -26.81 -33.04 40.73
N GLN A 61 -25.75 -32.43 41.19
CA GLN A 61 -24.76 -33.02 42.11
C GLN A 61 -24.91 -32.53 43.55
N CYS A 62 -26.05 -31.98 43.93
CA CYS A 62 -26.34 -31.55 45.30
C CYS A 62 -26.76 -32.74 46.17
N VAL A 63 -25.80 -33.55 46.59
CA VAL A 63 -26.03 -34.81 47.34
C VAL A 63 -26.09 -34.64 48.85
N HIS A 64 -25.93 -33.42 49.37
CA HIS A 64 -25.96 -33.15 50.81
C HIS A 64 -27.38 -33.44 51.39
N GLU A 65 -27.42 -34.11 52.54
CA GLU A 65 -28.68 -34.48 53.18
C GLU A 65 -29.65 -33.30 53.40
N GLY A 66 -29.13 -32.10 53.66
CA GLY A 66 -29.91 -30.88 53.80
C GLY A 66 -30.72 -30.49 52.58
N PHE A 67 -30.29 -30.85 51.37
CA PHE A 67 -31.05 -30.56 50.13
C PHE A 67 -32.25 -31.46 49.92
N LYS A 68 -32.33 -32.63 50.60
CA LYS A 68 -33.45 -33.54 50.51
C LYS A 68 -34.78 -32.96 50.97
N LYS A 69 -34.77 -31.90 51.75
CA LYS A 69 -35.96 -31.22 52.27
C LYS A 69 -36.25 -29.89 51.56
N GLY A 70 -36.20 -29.87 50.26
CA GLY A 70 -36.43 -28.64 49.49
C GLY A 70 -36.68 -28.98 48.02
N THR A 71 -36.92 -27.93 47.25
CA THR A 71 -37.25 -28.04 45.82
C THR A 71 -36.15 -27.34 45.01
N PHE A 72 -35.63 -28.02 44.00
CA PHE A 72 -34.74 -27.47 43.00
C PHE A 72 -35.51 -26.92 41.80
N LYS A 73 -35.07 -25.81 41.27
CA LYS A 73 -35.61 -25.22 40.03
C LYS A 73 -34.49 -24.81 39.09
N VAL A 74 -34.79 -24.92 37.80
CA VAL A 74 -33.89 -24.46 36.73
C VAL A 74 -34.63 -23.43 35.89
N ASP A 75 -34.04 -22.26 35.78
CA ASP A 75 -34.37 -21.24 34.80
C ASP A 75 -33.28 -21.29 33.72
N TRP A 76 -33.63 -21.67 32.52
CA TRP A 76 -32.69 -21.88 31.42
C TRP A 76 -32.14 -20.58 30.87
N GLY A 77 -32.71 -19.41 31.22
CA GLY A 77 -32.23 -18.08 30.82
C GLY A 77 -32.51 -17.71 29.37
N ASP A 78 -33.37 -18.49 28.68
CA ASP A 78 -33.76 -18.23 27.29
C ASP A 78 -35.20 -17.71 27.15
N GLY A 79 -35.87 -17.46 28.28
CA GLY A 79 -37.27 -17.03 28.35
C GLY A 79 -38.27 -18.18 28.36
N SER A 80 -37.84 -19.44 28.39
CA SER A 80 -38.68 -20.59 28.65
C SER A 80 -39.16 -20.61 30.11
N ALA A 81 -40.19 -21.40 30.39
CA ALA A 81 -40.71 -21.54 31.75
C ALA A 81 -39.67 -22.14 32.70
N VAL A 82 -39.66 -21.65 33.94
CA VAL A 82 -38.83 -22.24 35.00
C VAL A 82 -39.35 -23.65 35.32
N GLU A 83 -38.44 -24.62 35.24
CA GLU A 83 -38.78 -26.03 35.47
C GLU A 83 -38.36 -26.46 36.86
N GLU A 84 -39.21 -27.28 37.49
CA GLU A 84 -38.91 -27.88 38.79
C GLU A 84 -38.16 -29.21 38.55
N TRP A 85 -37.06 -29.43 39.29
CA TRP A 85 -36.30 -30.66 39.25
C TRP A 85 -37.04 -31.77 39.96
N GLY A 86 -37.40 -32.79 39.20
CA GLY A 86 -38.10 -33.98 39.71
C GLY A 86 -37.16 -34.98 40.40
N THR A 87 -37.47 -36.27 40.17
CA THR A 87 -36.69 -37.40 40.70
C THR A 87 -35.63 -37.90 39.72
N GLU A 88 -35.54 -37.32 38.55
CA GLU A 88 -34.62 -37.71 37.48
C GLU A 88 -33.18 -37.32 37.83
N GLU A 89 -32.21 -38.12 37.35
CA GLU A 89 -30.80 -37.81 37.54
C GLU A 89 -30.36 -36.60 36.69
N THR A 90 -31.07 -36.36 35.59
CA THR A 90 -30.70 -35.32 34.59
C THR A 90 -31.92 -34.51 34.16
N MET A 91 -31.67 -33.27 33.77
CA MET A 91 -32.58 -32.45 32.99
C MET A 91 -31.98 -32.08 31.64
N GLU A 92 -32.83 -31.90 30.65
CA GLU A 92 -32.44 -31.61 29.28
C GLU A 92 -33.18 -30.39 28.78
N HIS A 93 -32.45 -29.50 28.06
CA HIS A 93 -33.04 -28.34 27.42
C HIS A 93 -32.41 -28.08 26.06
N VAL A 94 -33.17 -27.52 25.10
CA VAL A 94 -32.70 -27.24 23.74
C VAL A 94 -32.59 -25.76 23.52
N TYR A 95 -31.35 -25.28 23.40
CA TYR A 95 -31.06 -23.90 23.02
C TYR A 95 -31.01 -23.78 21.50
N ARG A 96 -31.72 -22.78 20.92
CA ARG A 96 -31.76 -22.54 19.47
C ARG A 96 -30.94 -21.33 19.06
N GLU A 97 -31.01 -20.25 19.80
CA GLU A 97 -30.28 -19.02 19.47
C GLU A 97 -28.79 -19.12 19.81
N PHE A 98 -27.98 -18.54 18.95
CA PHE A 98 -26.53 -18.41 19.21
C PHE A 98 -26.28 -17.20 20.09
N LYS A 99 -26.15 -17.42 21.37
CA LYS A 99 -25.76 -16.40 22.37
C LYS A 99 -25.30 -17.06 23.66
N VAL A 100 -24.90 -16.25 24.62
CA VAL A 100 -24.63 -16.67 26.00
C VAL A 100 -25.92 -16.55 26.80
N PHE A 101 -26.36 -17.66 27.36
CA PHE A 101 -27.53 -17.72 28.24
C PHE A 101 -27.08 -17.77 29.70
N LYS A 102 -27.85 -17.14 30.60
CA LYS A 102 -27.62 -17.17 32.05
C LYS A 102 -28.58 -18.20 32.65
N LEU A 103 -28.15 -19.45 32.71
CA LEU A 103 -28.87 -20.50 33.38
C LEU A 103 -28.81 -20.25 34.91
N LYS A 104 -29.96 -20.20 35.58
CA LYS A 104 -30.05 -20.04 37.03
C LYS A 104 -30.54 -21.31 37.65
N PHE A 105 -29.73 -21.90 38.53
CA PHE A 105 -30.07 -23.08 39.31
C PHE A 105 -30.37 -22.64 40.75
N SER A 106 -31.54 -23.00 41.29
CA SER A 106 -31.98 -22.57 42.60
C SER A 106 -32.50 -23.72 43.44
N TRP A 107 -32.41 -23.60 44.75
CA TRP A 107 -32.98 -24.50 45.73
C TRP A 107 -33.69 -23.68 46.80
N THR A 108 -34.90 -24.15 47.17
CA THR A 108 -35.71 -23.55 48.22
C THR A 108 -36.04 -24.61 49.26
N SER A 109 -35.80 -24.29 50.57
CA SER A 109 -36.13 -25.17 51.64
C SER A 109 -37.65 -25.42 51.72
N SER A 110 -38.08 -26.57 52.30
CA SER A 110 -39.48 -26.95 52.38
C SER A 110 -40.37 -25.96 53.15
N ASP A 111 -39.79 -25.18 54.06
CA ASP A 111 -40.47 -24.14 54.86
C ASP A 111 -40.38 -22.76 54.17
N GLY A 112 -39.70 -22.64 53.01
CA GLY A 112 -39.49 -21.40 52.29
C GLY A 112 -38.53 -20.41 52.93
N SER A 113 -37.95 -20.78 54.10
CA SER A 113 -37.09 -19.85 54.88
C SER A 113 -35.75 -19.60 54.27
N LYS A 114 -35.28 -20.51 53.40
CA LYS A 114 -33.94 -20.41 52.77
C LYS A 114 -34.03 -20.65 51.26
N VAL A 115 -33.45 -19.73 50.51
CA VAL A 115 -33.28 -19.80 49.07
C VAL A 115 -31.80 -19.68 48.72
N LEU A 116 -31.29 -20.60 47.93
CA LEU A 116 -29.94 -20.57 47.36
C LEU A 116 -30.05 -20.54 45.86
N GLU A 117 -29.20 -19.73 45.20
CA GLU A 117 -29.18 -19.57 43.73
C GLU A 117 -27.73 -19.57 43.23
N LYS A 118 -27.53 -20.20 42.08
CA LYS A 118 -26.26 -20.22 41.38
C LYS A 118 -26.48 -20.07 39.87
N ASN A 119 -25.68 -19.21 39.23
CA ASN A 119 -25.74 -18.93 37.82
C ASN A 119 -24.62 -19.66 37.06
N TYR A 120 -24.94 -20.12 35.85
CA TYR A 120 -24.02 -20.76 34.93
C TYR A 120 -24.17 -20.10 33.57
N ASP A 121 -23.01 -19.84 32.89
CA ASP A 121 -23.02 -19.35 31.53
C ASP A 121 -23.09 -20.52 30.57
N VAL A 122 -24.20 -20.60 29.82
CA VAL A 122 -24.34 -21.58 28.74
C VAL A 122 -23.96 -20.90 27.44
N LEU A 123 -22.85 -21.35 26.87
CA LEU A 123 -22.26 -20.79 25.63
C LEU A 123 -22.82 -21.55 24.43
N ARG A 124 -23.89 -21.02 23.80
CA ARG A 124 -24.39 -21.51 22.52
C ARG A 124 -23.73 -20.70 21.40
N LEU A 125 -22.65 -21.25 20.86
CA LEU A 125 -21.81 -20.53 19.88
C LEU A 125 -21.78 -21.30 18.56
N ASN A 126 -21.66 -20.58 17.44
CA ASN A 126 -21.29 -21.18 16.17
C ASN A 126 -19.76 -21.29 16.06
N LYS A 127 -19.30 -22.23 15.27
CA LYS A 127 -17.91 -22.21 14.81
C LYS A 127 -17.72 -21.00 13.89
N PRO A 128 -16.64 -20.18 14.03
CA PRO A 128 -16.42 -19.05 13.15
C PRO A 128 -16.37 -19.47 11.69
N ASP A 129 -17.04 -18.68 10.84
CA ASP A 129 -17.05 -18.82 9.39
C ASP A 129 -17.05 -17.42 8.77
N VAL A 130 -15.90 -16.97 8.33
CA VAL A 130 -15.64 -15.62 7.80
C VAL A 130 -14.73 -15.68 6.61
N ALA A 131 -14.85 -14.71 5.72
CA ALA A 131 -13.98 -14.55 4.58
C ALA A 131 -13.22 -13.21 4.66
N LEU A 132 -12.05 -13.18 4.02
CA LEU A 132 -11.17 -12.01 3.94
C LEU A 132 -11.26 -11.43 2.53
N LYS A 133 -11.36 -10.10 2.43
CA LYS A 133 -11.32 -9.37 1.17
C LYS A 133 -10.39 -8.17 1.28
N VAL A 134 -9.48 -8.05 0.32
CA VAL A 134 -8.61 -6.90 0.11
C VAL A 134 -8.88 -6.28 -1.26
N ASN A 135 -8.29 -5.12 -1.55
CA ASN A 135 -8.37 -4.55 -2.88
C ASN A 135 -7.60 -5.43 -3.88
N GLU A 136 -8.31 -6.04 -4.83
CA GLU A 136 -7.76 -6.92 -5.86
C GLU A 136 -6.80 -6.19 -6.82
N LYS A 137 -6.92 -4.86 -6.95
CA LYS A 137 -6.04 -4.03 -7.78
C LYS A 137 -4.71 -3.70 -7.11
N GLY A 138 -4.53 -4.09 -5.85
CA GLY A 138 -3.36 -3.73 -5.05
C GLY A 138 -3.62 -2.63 -4.04
N THR A 139 -2.61 -2.30 -3.27
CA THR A 139 -2.60 -1.26 -2.24
C THR A 139 -1.38 -0.37 -2.42
N CYS A 140 -1.45 0.87 -1.95
CA CYS A 140 -0.37 1.85 -2.09
C CYS A 140 0.59 1.77 -0.90
N TYR A 141 1.89 1.75 -1.16
CA TYR A 141 2.93 1.87 -0.14
C TYR A 141 2.74 3.15 0.69
N GLY A 142 2.78 3.03 2.01
CA GLY A 142 2.68 4.17 2.92
C GLY A 142 1.29 4.82 3.03
N MET A 143 0.27 4.31 2.33
CA MET A 143 -1.11 4.80 2.40
C MET A 143 -2.00 3.83 3.18
N GLU A 144 -3.03 4.38 3.84
CA GLU A 144 -4.01 3.56 4.55
C GLU A 144 -4.86 2.75 3.57
N SER A 145 -4.94 1.45 3.78
CA SER A 145 -5.72 0.50 3.01
C SER A 145 -6.79 -0.15 3.87
N GLU A 146 -7.94 -0.43 3.28
CA GLU A 146 -9.05 -1.10 3.93
C GLU A 146 -9.04 -2.60 3.61
N ILE A 147 -9.11 -3.41 4.66
CA ILE A 147 -9.26 -4.87 4.61
C ILE A 147 -10.64 -5.20 5.15
N LYS A 148 -11.45 -5.95 4.40
CA LYS A 148 -12.81 -6.31 4.80
C LYS A 148 -12.91 -7.75 5.24
N ILE A 149 -13.55 -7.96 6.37
CA ILE A 149 -13.91 -9.26 6.90
C ILE A 149 -15.40 -9.46 6.62
N ILE A 150 -15.71 -10.43 5.78
CA ILE A 150 -17.06 -10.73 5.31
C ILE A 150 -17.73 -11.68 6.32
N ASP A 151 -19.02 -11.55 6.48
CA ASP A 151 -19.84 -12.36 7.41
C ASP A 151 -19.45 -12.21 8.90
N TYR A 152 -18.73 -11.14 9.24
CA TYR A 152 -18.39 -10.80 10.63
C TYR A 152 -19.61 -10.65 11.53
N ASP A 153 -20.73 -10.14 10.99
CA ASP A 153 -22.00 -9.89 11.69
C ASP A 153 -22.77 -11.17 12.03
N LYS A 154 -22.44 -12.29 11.37
CA LYS A 154 -23.01 -13.61 11.63
C LYS A 154 -22.30 -14.36 12.76
N GLN A 155 -21.20 -13.81 13.27
CA GLN A 155 -20.40 -14.48 14.29
C GLN A 155 -20.94 -14.23 15.71
N THR A 156 -20.76 -15.21 16.59
CA THR A 156 -21.23 -15.13 17.97
C THR A 156 -20.31 -14.29 18.85
N SER A 157 -20.85 -13.76 19.94
CA SER A 157 -20.06 -13.08 20.97
C SER A 157 -18.93 -13.98 21.47
N GLY A 158 -17.77 -13.39 21.78
CA GLY A 158 -16.57 -14.13 22.17
C GLY A 158 -15.71 -14.59 20.97
N THR A 159 -16.13 -14.34 19.73
CA THR A 159 -15.25 -14.52 18.58
C THR A 159 -14.12 -13.47 18.60
N VAL A 160 -12.90 -13.93 18.39
CA VAL A 160 -11.68 -13.13 18.30
C VAL A 160 -11.09 -13.31 16.90
N TYR A 161 -10.67 -12.22 16.30
CA TYR A 161 -10.07 -12.15 14.98
C TYR A 161 -8.61 -11.73 15.11
N VAL A 162 -7.71 -12.47 14.52
CA VAL A 162 -6.29 -12.10 14.39
C VAL A 162 -6.01 -11.88 12.90
N VAL A 163 -5.65 -10.66 12.53
CA VAL A 163 -5.30 -10.29 11.15
C VAL A 163 -3.81 -10.06 11.09
N ASN A 164 -3.09 -10.94 10.38
CA ASN A 164 -1.68 -10.76 10.05
C ASN A 164 -1.60 -10.10 8.66
N PHE A 165 -0.97 -8.94 8.58
CA PHE A 165 -0.92 -8.16 7.34
C PHE A 165 0.16 -8.63 6.35
N GLY A 166 1.00 -9.57 6.74
CA GLY A 166 2.08 -10.10 5.89
C GLY A 166 3.32 -9.20 5.79
N ASP A 167 3.32 -8.05 6.46
CA ASP A 167 4.44 -7.12 6.55
C ASP A 167 5.18 -7.17 7.90
N GLY A 168 4.88 -8.19 8.71
CA GLY A 168 5.44 -8.38 10.05
C GLY A 168 4.61 -7.72 11.16
N ARG A 169 3.45 -7.14 10.82
CA ARG A 169 2.50 -6.55 11.77
C ARG A 169 1.21 -7.36 11.79
N ASP A 170 0.53 -7.34 12.92
CA ASP A 170 -0.75 -7.96 13.12
C ASP A 170 -1.67 -7.08 13.98
N THR A 171 -2.95 -7.44 14.02
CA THR A 171 -3.92 -6.85 14.95
C THR A 171 -4.88 -7.92 15.44
N THR A 172 -5.37 -7.74 16.66
CA THR A 172 -6.38 -8.62 17.25
C THR A 172 -7.62 -7.80 17.59
N LEU A 173 -8.78 -8.29 17.17
CA LEU A 173 -10.08 -7.64 17.36
C LEU A 173 -11.06 -8.62 17.98
N THR A 174 -11.86 -8.13 18.91
CA THR A 174 -13.02 -8.85 19.44
C THR A 174 -14.22 -8.72 18.51
N GLN A 175 -15.23 -9.59 18.66
CA GLN A 175 -16.50 -9.48 17.93
C GLN A 175 -17.16 -8.10 18.13
N ALA A 176 -17.09 -7.55 19.35
CA ALA A 176 -17.67 -6.25 19.63
C ALA A 176 -16.96 -5.09 18.91
N GLU A 177 -15.63 -5.16 18.74
CA GLU A 177 -14.85 -4.19 17.97
C GLU A 177 -15.11 -4.36 16.48
N MET A 178 -15.17 -5.60 15.99
CA MET A 178 -15.48 -5.90 14.60
C MET A 178 -16.86 -5.36 14.20
N MET A 179 -17.86 -5.48 15.06
CA MET A 179 -19.18 -4.90 14.85
C MET A 179 -19.14 -3.36 14.77
N LYS A 180 -18.32 -2.69 15.59
CA LYS A 180 -18.16 -1.23 15.54
C LYS A 180 -17.51 -0.75 14.26
N THR A 181 -16.55 -1.49 13.74
CA THR A 181 -15.85 -1.17 12.49
C THR A 181 -16.58 -1.65 11.24
N MET A 182 -17.74 -2.29 11.40
CA MET A 182 -18.51 -2.87 10.30
C MET A 182 -17.69 -3.83 9.42
N GLY A 183 -16.85 -4.66 10.06
CA GLY A 183 -15.96 -5.60 9.37
C GLY A 183 -14.77 -4.97 8.68
N SER A 184 -14.50 -3.69 8.89
CA SER A 184 -13.38 -2.97 8.28
C SER A 184 -12.18 -2.95 9.22
N VAL A 185 -11.02 -3.35 8.70
CA VAL A 185 -9.71 -3.24 9.37
C VAL A 185 -8.83 -2.38 8.49
N LYS A 186 -8.26 -1.32 9.07
CA LYS A 186 -7.39 -0.39 8.36
C LYS A 186 -5.93 -0.69 8.64
N HIS A 187 -5.09 -0.65 7.61
CA HIS A 187 -3.66 -0.85 7.72
C HIS A 187 -2.87 -0.03 6.71
N THR A 188 -1.67 0.40 7.09
CA THR A 188 -0.73 1.09 6.21
C THR A 188 0.45 0.18 5.93
N PHE A 189 0.55 -0.29 4.69
CA PHE A 189 1.63 -1.17 4.27
C PHE A 189 2.92 -0.38 4.02
N GLN A 190 3.99 -0.77 4.71
CA GLN A 190 5.33 -0.21 4.59
C GLN A 190 6.34 -1.34 4.39
N THR A 191 6.22 -2.06 3.30
CA THR A 191 7.06 -3.22 2.99
C THR A 191 7.46 -3.25 1.53
N ASP A 192 8.66 -3.73 1.26
CA ASP A 192 9.14 -3.99 -0.10
C ASP A 192 8.77 -5.38 -0.60
N ASN A 193 8.09 -6.19 0.22
CA ASN A 193 7.59 -7.49 -0.20
C ASN A 193 6.41 -7.32 -1.17
N CYS A 194 6.44 -8.11 -2.26
CA CYS A 194 5.37 -8.13 -3.25
C CYS A 194 5.38 -9.49 -3.97
N PRO A 195 4.25 -10.19 -4.07
CA PRO A 195 3.00 -9.88 -3.38
C PRO A 195 3.11 -10.12 -1.87
N ILE A 196 2.20 -9.53 -1.11
CA ILE A 196 2.02 -9.85 0.31
C ILE A 196 0.80 -10.74 0.51
N THR A 197 0.83 -11.55 1.55
CA THR A 197 -0.29 -12.39 1.96
C THR A 197 -0.85 -11.87 3.27
N VAL A 198 -2.11 -11.44 3.25
CA VAL A 198 -2.86 -11.10 4.45
C VAL A 198 -3.56 -12.35 4.94
N GLU A 199 -3.42 -12.67 6.21
CA GLU A 199 -4.02 -13.85 6.84
C GLU A 199 -5.02 -13.42 7.91
N LEU A 200 -6.14 -14.11 7.98
CA LEU A 200 -7.15 -13.95 9.02
C LEU A 200 -7.33 -15.27 9.75
N GLU A 201 -7.15 -15.25 11.06
CA GLU A 201 -7.57 -16.32 11.96
C GLU A 201 -8.79 -15.84 12.75
N ALA A 202 -9.86 -16.64 12.75
CA ALA A 202 -11.03 -16.40 13.59
C ALA A 202 -11.27 -17.59 14.52
N ARG A 203 -11.42 -17.30 15.82
CA ARG A 203 -11.61 -18.33 16.85
C ARG A 203 -12.55 -17.88 17.96
N ASN A 204 -13.21 -18.84 18.57
CA ASN A 204 -13.99 -18.69 19.81
C ASN A 204 -13.90 -19.99 20.63
N GLU A 205 -14.65 -20.09 21.70
CA GLU A 205 -14.67 -21.28 22.57
C GLU A 205 -15.10 -22.58 21.86
N CYS A 206 -15.70 -22.46 20.66
CA CYS A 206 -16.10 -23.61 19.82
C CYS A 206 -15.11 -23.94 18.72
N SER A 207 -14.03 -23.16 18.59
CA SER A 207 -12.98 -23.44 17.61
C SER A 207 -12.17 -24.66 18.03
N ASP A 208 -11.81 -25.47 17.06
CA ASP A 208 -10.81 -26.51 17.28
C ASP A 208 -9.42 -25.83 17.36
N TYR A 209 -8.79 -25.87 18.52
CA TYR A 209 -7.44 -25.32 18.73
C TYR A 209 -6.38 -25.93 17.80
N MET A 210 -6.66 -27.09 17.24
CA MET A 210 -5.73 -27.76 16.32
C MET A 210 -5.88 -27.27 14.87
N LEU A 211 -7.02 -26.69 14.52
CA LEU A 211 -7.34 -26.20 13.17
C LEU A 211 -8.27 -24.98 13.27
N PRO A 212 -7.78 -23.81 13.68
CA PRO A 212 -8.56 -22.59 13.63
C PRO A 212 -8.97 -22.30 12.18
N LEU A 213 -10.05 -21.54 11.98
CA LEU A 213 -10.38 -21.05 10.66
C LEU A 213 -9.29 -20.06 10.23
N GLN A 214 -8.58 -20.41 9.17
CA GLN A 214 -7.61 -19.53 8.53
C GLN A 214 -8.04 -19.27 7.10
N THR A 215 -8.08 -18.02 6.71
CA THR A 215 -8.27 -17.59 5.32
C THR A 215 -7.19 -16.60 4.94
N THR A 216 -6.73 -16.70 3.70
CA THR A 216 -5.64 -15.86 3.19
C THR A 216 -6.05 -15.19 1.89
N VAL A 217 -5.57 -13.98 1.67
CA VAL A 217 -5.68 -13.25 0.40
C VAL A 217 -4.35 -12.61 0.09
N THR A 218 -3.92 -12.69 -1.16
CA THR A 218 -2.72 -11.99 -1.64
C THR A 218 -3.09 -10.67 -2.29
N THR A 219 -2.25 -9.66 -2.07
CA THR A 219 -2.37 -8.36 -2.73
C THR A 219 -0.99 -7.80 -3.07
N ALA A 220 -0.92 -6.92 -4.07
CA ALA A 220 0.31 -6.21 -4.41
C ALA A 220 0.44 -4.94 -3.58
N VAL A 221 1.66 -4.59 -3.18
CA VAL A 221 2.00 -3.26 -2.66
C VAL A 221 2.65 -2.47 -3.79
N VAL A 222 1.91 -1.50 -4.30
CA VAL A 222 2.36 -0.59 -5.36
C VAL A 222 3.24 0.49 -4.76
N ILE A 223 4.42 0.67 -5.32
CA ILE A 223 5.36 1.72 -4.96
C ILE A 223 5.42 2.70 -6.12
N PRO A 224 5.09 3.99 -5.93
CA PRO A 224 5.22 4.98 -6.99
C PRO A 224 6.67 5.11 -7.44
N PRO A 225 6.94 5.47 -8.71
CA PRO A 225 8.27 5.84 -9.12
C PRO A 225 8.65 7.18 -8.44
N GLU A 226 9.93 7.47 -8.36
CA GLU A 226 10.44 8.78 -7.93
C GLU A 226 10.95 9.52 -9.17
N ALA A 227 10.15 10.47 -9.68
CA ALA A 227 10.44 11.20 -10.90
C ALA A 227 11.61 12.14 -10.70
N ALA A 228 12.67 12.00 -11.50
CA ALA A 228 13.84 12.86 -11.47
C ALA A 228 14.46 12.96 -12.85
N PHE A 229 14.93 14.15 -13.22
CA PHE A 229 15.70 14.37 -14.43
C PHE A 229 16.58 15.59 -14.32
N ASP A 230 17.60 15.63 -15.20
CA ASP A 230 18.43 16.81 -15.47
C ASP A 230 18.52 17.02 -16.98
N PHE A 231 19.07 18.15 -17.39
CA PHE A 231 19.41 18.43 -18.77
C PHE A 231 20.74 19.20 -18.82
N VAL A 232 21.41 19.11 -19.97
CA VAL A 232 22.60 19.93 -20.23
C VAL A 232 22.10 21.31 -20.62
N ALA A 233 22.43 22.31 -19.82
CA ALA A 233 22.05 23.70 -20.05
C ALA A 233 23.26 24.54 -20.52
N PRO A 234 23.03 25.61 -21.31
CA PRO A 234 21.77 26.00 -21.93
C PRO A 234 21.36 25.06 -23.08
N GLY A 235 20.07 25.03 -23.42
CA GLY A 235 19.61 24.49 -24.69
C GLY A 235 19.94 25.44 -25.82
N CYS A 236 20.01 24.90 -27.05
CA CYS A 236 20.36 25.70 -28.23
C CYS A 236 19.26 25.59 -29.28
N THR A 237 18.84 26.72 -29.90
CA THR A 237 17.85 26.66 -30.97
C THR A 237 18.33 25.81 -32.14
N GLY A 238 17.44 24.96 -32.68
CA GLY A 238 17.74 24.06 -33.78
C GLY A 238 18.55 22.81 -33.43
N TYR A 239 18.96 22.64 -32.17
CA TYR A 239 19.73 21.47 -31.71
C TYR A 239 18.94 20.67 -30.67
N PRO A 240 19.13 19.33 -30.64
CA PRO A 240 18.47 18.49 -29.65
C PRO A 240 18.94 18.81 -28.23
N VAL A 241 17.99 19.11 -27.35
CA VAL A 241 18.24 19.15 -25.92
C VAL A 241 18.34 17.74 -25.37
N GLN A 242 19.44 17.43 -24.69
CA GLN A 242 19.66 16.14 -24.04
C GLN A 242 19.04 16.15 -22.64
N VAL A 243 18.03 15.34 -22.43
CA VAL A 243 17.41 15.08 -21.14
C VAL A 243 18.06 13.85 -20.50
N ILE A 244 18.51 13.99 -19.28
CA ILE A 244 19.11 12.92 -18.48
C ILE A 244 18.04 12.44 -17.49
N ASN A 245 17.34 11.36 -17.83
CA ASN A 245 16.37 10.76 -16.94
C ASN A 245 17.08 10.06 -15.76
N ARG A 246 16.71 10.46 -14.54
CA ARG A 246 17.25 9.93 -13.26
C ARG A 246 16.14 9.31 -12.40
N THR A 247 14.97 9.07 -12.99
CA THR A 247 13.82 8.49 -12.28
C THR A 247 14.18 7.14 -11.67
N ILE A 248 13.87 6.98 -10.40
CA ILE A 248 13.88 5.68 -9.73
C ILE A 248 12.56 4.99 -10.07
N GLU A 249 12.67 3.79 -10.65
CA GLU A 249 11.50 3.00 -11.05
C GLU A 249 10.75 2.53 -9.80
N GLY A 250 9.43 2.52 -9.87
CA GLY A 250 8.55 2.03 -8.82
C GLY A 250 8.19 0.56 -9.03
N ARG A 251 7.08 0.14 -8.42
CA ARG A 251 6.57 -1.23 -8.54
C ARG A 251 5.08 -1.20 -8.88
N ASP A 252 4.69 -1.97 -9.88
CA ASP A 252 3.31 -2.07 -10.35
C ASP A 252 2.49 -3.10 -9.56
N VAL A 253 1.21 -3.27 -9.96
CA VAL A 253 0.27 -4.24 -9.37
C VAL A 253 0.65 -5.71 -9.65
N TYR A 254 1.59 -5.98 -10.53
CA TYR A 254 2.12 -7.31 -10.83
C TYR A 254 3.48 -7.57 -10.18
N CYS A 255 3.91 -6.66 -9.29
CA CYS A 255 5.20 -6.70 -8.61
C CYS A 255 6.42 -6.49 -9.53
N ASN A 256 6.22 -5.95 -10.73
CA ASN A 256 7.33 -5.60 -11.62
C ASN A 256 7.92 -4.24 -11.25
N THR A 257 9.23 -4.13 -11.27
CA THR A 257 9.92 -2.85 -11.20
C THR A 257 9.83 -2.18 -12.56
N ILE A 258 9.11 -1.05 -12.65
CA ILE A 258 8.79 -0.36 -13.90
C ILE A 258 8.58 1.14 -13.66
N ALA A 259 8.81 1.93 -14.72
CA ALA A 259 8.27 3.27 -14.87
C ALA A 259 7.94 3.53 -16.35
N GLU A 260 6.73 4.03 -16.59
CA GLU A 260 6.32 4.63 -17.85
C GLU A 260 6.53 6.14 -17.76
N TYR A 261 6.82 6.79 -18.88
CA TYR A 261 7.22 8.19 -18.90
C TYR A 261 6.29 9.00 -19.79
N ILE A 262 5.85 10.16 -19.31
CA ILE A 262 5.15 11.17 -20.11
C ILE A 262 5.91 12.49 -19.93
N TRP A 263 6.53 12.94 -21.03
CA TRP A 263 7.24 14.20 -21.07
C TRP A 263 6.39 15.27 -21.75
N LYS A 264 6.41 16.47 -21.20
CA LYS A 264 5.86 17.69 -21.81
C LYS A 264 6.96 18.74 -21.87
N PHE A 265 7.14 19.34 -23.04
CA PHE A 265 8.13 20.37 -23.32
C PHE A 265 7.40 21.62 -23.81
N GLY A 266 7.04 22.52 -22.86
CA GLY A 266 6.16 23.65 -23.16
C GLY A 266 4.87 23.20 -23.85
N ASP A 267 4.55 23.81 -24.99
CA ASP A 267 3.35 23.52 -25.78
C ASP A 267 3.51 22.37 -26.81
N LYS A 268 4.69 21.72 -26.84
CA LYS A 268 4.96 20.63 -27.79
C LYS A 268 4.14 19.38 -27.42
N PRO A 269 3.89 18.47 -28.40
CA PRO A 269 3.26 17.18 -28.14
C PRO A 269 4.00 16.37 -27.06
N SER A 270 3.26 15.58 -26.30
CA SER A 270 3.84 14.68 -25.29
C SER A 270 4.72 13.60 -25.91
N VAL A 271 5.81 13.24 -25.24
CA VAL A 271 6.76 12.19 -25.62
C VAL A 271 6.77 11.12 -24.54
N PHE A 272 6.86 9.84 -24.92
CA PHE A 272 6.69 8.70 -24.00
C PHE A 272 7.97 7.86 -23.86
N GLU A 273 9.08 8.33 -24.39
CA GLU A 273 10.35 7.63 -24.35
C GLU A 273 11.06 7.79 -23.00
N LYS A 274 11.89 6.81 -22.60
CA LYS A 274 12.72 6.92 -21.39
C LYS A 274 13.76 8.05 -21.49
N TYR A 275 14.31 8.27 -22.69
CA TYR A 275 15.33 9.28 -22.97
C TYR A 275 14.89 10.13 -24.17
N PRO A 276 14.00 11.12 -23.96
CA PRO A 276 13.48 11.91 -25.05
C PRO A 276 14.52 12.90 -25.57
N GLN A 277 14.34 13.28 -26.84
CA GLN A 277 15.03 14.39 -27.45
C GLN A 277 14.01 15.43 -27.93
N VAL A 278 14.29 16.69 -27.72
CA VAL A 278 13.44 17.78 -28.17
C VAL A 278 14.29 18.89 -28.77
N ILE A 279 13.80 19.47 -29.89
CA ILE A 279 14.41 20.63 -30.54
C ILE A 279 13.49 21.83 -30.31
N PHE A 280 14.05 22.95 -29.84
CA PHE A 280 13.37 24.23 -29.75
C PHE A 280 13.87 25.15 -30.89
N ASP A 281 12.91 25.80 -31.58
CA ASP A 281 13.19 26.62 -32.74
C ASP A 281 13.34 28.09 -32.40
N THR A 282 12.91 28.49 -31.19
CA THR A 282 12.99 29.87 -30.69
C THR A 282 13.68 29.90 -29.33
N PRO A 283 14.46 30.97 -29.04
CA PRO A 283 15.05 31.14 -27.72
C PRO A 283 13.95 31.48 -26.69
N GLY A 284 14.19 31.14 -25.43
CA GLY A 284 13.26 31.42 -24.33
C GLY A 284 13.36 30.41 -23.19
N GLU A 285 12.52 30.56 -22.21
CA GLU A 285 12.38 29.62 -21.10
C GLU A 285 11.22 28.64 -21.36
N TYR A 286 11.49 27.36 -21.20
CA TYR A 286 10.50 26.31 -21.44
C TYR A 286 10.33 25.44 -20.21
N GLU A 287 9.07 25.27 -19.77
CA GLU A 287 8.74 24.30 -18.74
C GLU A 287 8.88 22.88 -19.31
N VAL A 288 9.66 22.06 -18.61
CA VAL A 288 9.79 20.63 -18.88
C VAL A 288 9.17 19.86 -17.72
N ARG A 289 8.15 19.08 -18.02
CA ARG A 289 7.43 18.27 -17.05
C ARG A 289 7.60 16.79 -17.37
N LEU A 290 8.02 16.03 -16.38
CA LEU A 290 8.02 14.57 -16.39
C LEU A 290 6.95 14.06 -15.45
N ILE A 291 6.09 13.18 -15.96
CA ILE A 291 5.21 12.32 -15.18
C ILE A 291 5.75 10.90 -15.35
N ALA A 292 6.17 10.29 -14.25
CA ALA A 292 6.56 8.89 -14.20
C ALA A 292 5.43 8.08 -13.56
N SER A 293 5.13 6.88 -14.07
CA SER A 293 4.00 6.06 -13.64
C SER A 293 4.34 4.58 -13.63
N THR A 294 3.83 3.85 -12.64
CA THR A 294 3.80 2.38 -12.67
C THR A 294 2.45 1.84 -13.16
N GLY A 295 1.47 2.72 -13.43
CA GLY A 295 0.12 2.36 -13.86
C GLY A 295 -0.77 1.75 -12.78
N GLY A 296 -2.07 1.78 -13.01
CA GLY A 296 -3.08 1.00 -12.29
C GLY A 296 -3.74 1.64 -11.08
N LEU A 297 -3.06 2.44 -10.25
CA LEU A 297 -3.62 3.08 -9.06
C LEU A 297 -3.38 4.59 -9.05
N GLU A 298 -4.19 5.33 -8.28
CA GLU A 298 -4.00 6.79 -8.12
C GLU A 298 -2.63 7.15 -7.53
N CYS A 299 -2.08 6.31 -6.68
CA CYS A 299 -0.75 6.49 -6.07
C CYS A 299 0.43 6.07 -6.97
N SER A 300 0.18 5.64 -8.20
CA SER A 300 1.21 5.06 -9.06
C SER A 300 2.03 6.09 -9.84
N ASN A 301 1.81 7.38 -9.62
CA ASN A 301 2.43 8.46 -10.39
C ASN A 301 3.25 9.38 -9.49
N ASP A 302 4.34 9.90 -10.07
CA ASP A 302 5.07 11.05 -9.54
C ASP A 302 5.36 12.06 -10.65
N THR A 303 5.47 13.33 -10.31
CA THR A 303 5.62 14.41 -11.28
C THR A 303 6.66 15.41 -10.81
N ILE A 304 7.59 15.74 -11.71
CA ILE A 304 8.57 16.80 -11.51
C ILE A 304 8.53 17.80 -12.65
N VAL A 305 8.77 19.08 -12.33
CA VAL A 305 8.82 20.17 -13.29
C VAL A 305 10.13 20.93 -13.12
N LYS A 306 10.81 21.21 -14.23
CA LYS A 306 11.99 22.08 -14.29
C LYS A 306 11.86 23.04 -15.47
N VAL A 307 12.57 24.17 -15.43
CA VAL A 307 12.64 25.14 -16.54
C VAL A 307 13.99 25.03 -17.19
N ILE A 308 14.01 24.97 -18.53
CA ILE A 308 15.22 25.05 -19.33
C ILE A 308 15.27 26.39 -20.05
N SER A 309 16.43 27.05 -19.99
CA SER A 309 16.75 28.20 -20.82
C SER A 309 17.30 27.73 -22.17
N VAL A 310 16.72 28.21 -23.25
CA VAL A 310 17.17 27.94 -24.62
C VAL A 310 17.67 29.25 -25.23
N ILE A 311 18.92 29.28 -25.63
CA ILE A 311 19.55 30.44 -26.23
C ILE A 311 19.59 30.34 -27.76
N GLN A 312 19.68 31.50 -28.42
CA GLN A 312 19.82 31.57 -29.88
C GLN A 312 21.15 30.99 -30.31
N SER A 313 21.14 29.93 -31.13
CA SER A 313 22.32 29.40 -31.78
C SER A 313 22.93 30.42 -32.76
N PRO A 314 24.25 30.41 -32.93
CA PRO A 314 24.93 31.28 -33.91
C PRO A 314 24.40 30.99 -35.33
N GLU A 315 24.00 32.03 -36.04
CA GLU A 315 23.67 31.99 -37.48
C GLU A 315 24.46 33.10 -38.15
N VAL A 316 25.52 32.74 -38.89
CA VAL A 316 26.40 33.71 -39.51
C VAL A 316 25.74 34.36 -40.71
N GLY A 317 25.70 35.70 -40.70
CA GLY A 317 25.27 36.53 -41.82
C GLY A 317 26.13 37.78 -41.90
N PHE A 318 26.73 38.04 -43.04
CA PHE A 318 27.43 39.31 -43.28
C PHE A 318 27.37 39.72 -44.74
N THR A 319 27.61 40.98 -45.02
CA THR A 319 27.76 41.56 -46.37
C THR A 319 29.07 42.27 -46.47
N VAL A 320 29.56 42.42 -47.67
CA VAL A 320 30.75 43.19 -48.02
C VAL A 320 30.36 44.40 -48.90
N ASP A 321 31.02 45.52 -48.77
CA ASP A 321 30.77 46.71 -49.58
C ASP A 321 31.24 46.51 -51.04
N ARG A 322 32.25 45.64 -51.23
CA ARG A 322 32.75 45.23 -52.54
C ARG A 322 33.50 43.91 -52.45
N ASP A 323 33.48 43.11 -53.53
CA ASP A 323 34.11 41.80 -53.63
C ASP A 323 35.40 41.83 -54.48
N THR A 324 35.67 42.96 -55.11
CA THR A 324 36.85 43.18 -55.98
C THR A 324 37.48 44.50 -55.64
N VAL A 325 38.79 44.51 -55.37
CA VAL A 325 39.56 45.68 -54.93
C VAL A 325 40.97 45.74 -55.56
N CYS A 326 41.53 46.91 -55.69
CA CYS A 326 42.93 47.06 -56.05
C CYS A 326 43.86 46.82 -54.83
N SER A 327 45.06 46.35 -55.08
CA SER A 327 46.05 46.21 -54.02
C SER A 327 46.23 47.53 -53.23
N GLY A 328 46.14 47.43 -51.91
CA GLY A 328 46.17 48.58 -50.99
C GLY A 328 44.79 49.16 -50.63
N GLU A 329 43.71 48.70 -51.28
CA GLU A 329 42.38 49.14 -50.90
C GLU A 329 41.79 48.24 -49.83
N SER A 330 40.70 48.70 -49.18
CA SER A 330 40.02 48.01 -48.06
C SER A 330 38.64 47.64 -48.42
N VAL A 331 38.18 46.58 -47.78
CA VAL A 331 36.78 46.08 -47.80
C VAL A 331 36.20 46.21 -46.41
N VAL A 332 34.96 46.70 -46.36
CA VAL A 332 34.18 46.79 -45.13
C VAL A 332 33.26 45.56 -45.05
N PHE A 333 33.36 44.86 -43.99
CA PHE A 333 32.47 43.74 -43.63
C PHE A 333 31.40 44.23 -42.65
N THR A 334 30.16 44.05 -42.97
CA THR A 334 29.02 44.42 -42.12
C THR A 334 28.29 43.18 -41.63
N ASP A 335 28.25 43.01 -40.32
CA ASP A 335 27.61 41.87 -39.68
C ASP A 335 26.07 41.96 -39.70
N HIS A 336 25.44 40.85 -39.95
CA HIS A 336 23.98 40.63 -39.87
C HIS A 336 23.68 39.28 -39.20
N SER A 337 24.65 38.78 -38.45
CA SER A 337 24.57 37.49 -37.76
C SER A 337 23.49 37.53 -36.66
N LYS A 338 22.98 36.34 -36.32
CA LYS A 338 22.14 36.12 -35.15
C LYS A 338 22.89 35.23 -34.16
N GLY A 339 22.55 35.36 -32.88
CA GLY A 339 23.13 34.56 -31.81
C GLY A 339 23.10 35.37 -30.51
N GLU A 340 22.99 34.70 -29.38
CA GLU A 340 23.06 35.34 -28.08
C GLU A 340 24.52 35.50 -27.65
N ASN A 341 24.96 36.74 -27.35
CA ASN A 341 26.32 37.09 -26.94
C ASN A 341 27.41 36.44 -27.82
N PRO A 342 27.36 36.61 -29.17
CA PRO A 342 28.27 35.92 -30.07
C PRO A 342 29.72 36.43 -29.91
N GLN A 343 30.66 35.51 -30.07
CA GLN A 343 32.10 35.84 -30.22
C GLN A 343 32.46 35.71 -31.69
N TYR A 344 33.02 36.76 -32.23
CA TYR A 344 33.44 36.87 -33.63
C TYR A 344 34.87 36.38 -33.81
N TYR A 345 35.13 35.66 -34.90
CA TYR A 345 36.47 35.31 -35.34
C TYR A 345 36.52 35.29 -36.87
N TRP A 346 37.19 36.35 -37.43
CA TRP A 346 37.42 36.48 -38.84
C TRP A 346 38.75 35.85 -39.21
N ASN A 347 38.75 34.95 -40.18
CA ASN A 347 39.92 34.30 -40.71
C ASN A 347 40.06 34.67 -42.18
N VAL A 348 41.23 35.13 -42.57
CA VAL A 348 41.57 35.48 -43.97
C VAL A 348 42.60 34.50 -44.48
N THR A 349 42.30 33.85 -45.56
CA THR A 349 43.23 32.93 -46.24
C THR A 349 43.48 33.42 -47.67
N GLY A 350 44.74 33.74 -48.02
CA GLY A 350 45.15 34.16 -49.32
C GLY A 350 46.40 33.41 -49.78
N ARG A 351 46.98 33.84 -50.90
CA ARG A 351 48.20 33.22 -51.46
C ARG A 351 49.43 33.35 -50.55
N GLN A 352 49.54 34.43 -49.79
CA GLN A 352 50.63 34.68 -48.83
C GLN A 352 50.03 35.07 -47.46
N THR A 353 50.71 34.76 -46.39
CA THR A 353 50.22 34.88 -45.03
C THR A 353 50.20 36.31 -44.48
N ASN A 354 50.69 37.29 -45.16
CA ASN A 354 50.78 38.69 -44.65
C ASN A 354 50.32 39.78 -45.64
N ASP A 355 49.55 39.39 -46.66
CA ASP A 355 49.05 40.30 -47.69
C ASP A 355 47.78 41.04 -47.34
N PHE A 356 47.33 40.97 -46.06
CA PHE A 356 46.18 41.69 -45.57
C PHE A 356 46.43 42.25 -44.14
N VAL A 357 45.73 43.30 -43.76
CA VAL A 357 45.79 43.89 -42.45
C VAL A 357 44.44 44.45 -42.04
N PHE A 358 44.04 44.21 -40.78
CA PHE A 358 42.89 44.85 -40.17
C PHE A 358 43.24 46.31 -39.87
N ILE A 359 42.39 47.24 -40.32
CA ILE A 359 42.63 48.69 -40.21
C ILE A 359 41.52 49.39 -39.44
N ASN A 360 41.61 50.68 -39.22
CA ASN A 360 40.63 51.51 -38.52
C ASN A 360 40.34 51.07 -37.09
N GLY A 361 41.29 50.44 -36.40
CA GLY A 361 41.13 49.95 -35.03
C GLY A 361 40.34 48.66 -34.92
N THR A 362 40.12 47.96 -36.07
CA THR A 362 39.43 46.66 -36.06
C THR A 362 40.45 45.52 -35.99
N SER A 363 39.95 44.33 -35.67
CA SER A 363 40.71 43.07 -35.56
C SER A 363 39.90 41.90 -36.03
N GLU A 364 40.51 40.71 -35.97
CA GLU A 364 39.82 39.42 -36.24
C GLU A 364 38.63 39.13 -35.30
N LYS A 365 38.50 39.91 -34.21
CA LYS A 365 37.41 39.77 -33.23
C LYS A 365 36.36 40.87 -33.29
N SER A 366 36.51 41.78 -34.26
CA SER A 366 35.56 42.90 -34.43
C SER A 366 34.26 42.40 -35.09
N GLU A 367 33.13 42.93 -34.64
CA GLU A 367 31.81 42.67 -35.25
C GLU A 367 31.80 43.07 -36.73
N ASN A 368 32.27 44.29 -37.02
CA ASN A 368 32.32 44.88 -38.37
C ASN A 368 33.79 45.25 -38.73
N PRO A 369 34.61 44.29 -39.17
CA PRO A 369 36.01 44.60 -39.49
C PRO A 369 36.17 45.34 -40.81
N VAL A 370 37.24 46.10 -40.90
CA VAL A 370 37.75 46.71 -42.15
C VAL A 370 39.08 46.08 -42.46
N ILE A 371 39.18 45.42 -43.62
CA ILE A 371 40.38 44.67 -44.01
C ILE A 371 40.97 45.31 -45.25
N GLN A 372 42.26 45.70 -45.18
CA GLN A 372 43.04 46.18 -46.35
C GLN A 372 43.77 44.97 -46.94
N PHE A 373 43.68 44.81 -48.28
CA PHE A 373 44.34 43.75 -49.03
C PHE A 373 45.55 44.36 -49.79
N ASN A 374 46.72 43.91 -49.52
CA ASN A 374 47.94 44.44 -50.05
C ASN A 374 48.60 43.62 -51.18
N GLY A 375 48.11 42.36 -51.32
CA GLY A 375 48.54 41.44 -52.37
C GLY A 375 47.53 41.39 -53.54
N TYR A 376 47.78 40.51 -54.47
CA TYR A 376 46.89 40.24 -55.61
C TYR A 376 46.47 38.76 -55.62
N GLY A 377 45.28 38.49 -56.11
CA GLY A 377 44.67 37.17 -56.24
C GLY A 377 43.41 37.05 -55.39
N GLU A 378 43.01 35.83 -55.08
CA GLU A 378 41.79 35.51 -54.33
C GLU A 378 42.11 35.38 -52.85
N TYR A 379 41.28 35.98 -52.00
CA TYR A 379 41.27 35.84 -50.58
C TYR A 379 39.95 35.25 -50.15
N VAL A 380 39.96 34.15 -49.34
CA VAL A 380 38.78 33.63 -48.67
C VAL A 380 38.72 34.22 -47.28
N VAL A 381 37.68 34.99 -47.02
CA VAL A 381 37.40 35.57 -45.71
C VAL A 381 36.24 34.83 -45.05
N ALA A 382 36.52 34.13 -43.96
CA ALA A 382 35.55 33.34 -43.24
C ALA A 382 35.26 33.98 -41.87
N LEU A 383 33.95 34.15 -41.52
CA LEU A 383 33.53 34.49 -40.18
C LEU A 383 33.10 33.20 -39.49
N THR A 384 33.71 32.92 -38.36
CA THR A 384 33.26 31.94 -37.38
C THR A 384 32.55 32.66 -36.23
N LEU A 385 31.32 32.26 -35.95
CA LEU A 385 30.57 32.79 -34.82
C LEU A 385 30.40 31.69 -33.78
N THR A 386 30.72 32.00 -32.54
CA THR A 386 30.59 31.06 -31.42
C THR A 386 29.88 31.70 -30.24
N ASN A 387 29.12 30.89 -29.52
CA ASN A 387 28.61 31.13 -28.17
C ASN A 387 28.62 29.82 -27.40
N GLU A 388 27.78 29.63 -26.41
CA GLU A 388 27.65 28.34 -25.68
C GLU A 388 27.03 27.22 -26.53
N CYS A 389 26.50 27.57 -27.74
CA CYS A 389 25.96 26.64 -28.71
C CYS A 389 27.01 26.21 -29.74
N PRO A 390 26.72 25.19 -30.57
CA PRO A 390 27.59 24.81 -31.68
C PRO A 390 27.87 25.99 -32.62
N GLN A 391 29.16 26.13 -33.00
CA GLN A 391 29.62 27.22 -33.86
C GLN A 391 28.97 27.16 -35.24
N ASN A 392 28.82 28.31 -35.87
CA ASN A 392 28.43 28.49 -37.27
C ASN A 392 29.51 29.24 -38.03
N VAL A 393 29.73 28.87 -39.29
CA VAL A 393 30.77 29.48 -40.14
C VAL A 393 30.16 29.82 -41.51
N LYS A 394 30.50 30.98 -42.02
CA LYS A 394 30.22 31.43 -43.39
C LYS A 394 31.46 32.12 -43.97
N ASP A 395 31.70 31.91 -45.27
CA ASP A 395 32.78 32.54 -45.98
C ASP A 395 32.32 33.34 -47.22
N THR A 396 33.21 34.15 -47.73
CA THR A 396 33.09 34.85 -49.03
C THR A 396 34.47 35.00 -49.63
N THR A 397 34.52 35.15 -50.95
CA THR A 397 35.77 35.37 -51.70
C THR A 397 35.90 36.86 -52.09
N ILE A 398 37.06 37.43 -51.86
CA ILE A 398 37.45 38.79 -52.29
C ILE A 398 38.58 38.64 -53.30
N ILE A 399 38.48 39.38 -54.41
CA ILE A 399 39.43 39.33 -55.53
C ILE A 399 40.16 40.64 -55.61
#